data_4e2aef0205e9493dbaa5f54e41ef71a8
#
_entry.id   4e2aef0205e9493dbaa5f54e41ef71a8
#
_cell.length_a   1.000
_cell.length_b   1.000
_cell.length_c   1.000
_cell.angle_alpha   90.00
_cell.angle_beta   90.00
_cell.angle_gamma   90.00
#
_symmetry.space_group_name_H-M   'P 1'
#
loop_
_entity.id
_entity.type
_entity.pdbx_description
1 polymer ?
#
loop_
_entity_poly.entity_id
_entity_poly.type
_entity_poly.pdbx_seq_one_letter_code
_entity_poly.pdbx_strand_id
1 'polypeptide(L)'
;AKGIENTVIRKKDFENVGDYEKALAKYFKDRDIDLIVLAGFMVILGPDFINEFENRIINIHPALIPSFCGEGYYGLHVHEAALKAGVKVTGATVHFVTAECDAGPIILQKAVDVMDDDTPETLQRRVMEQAEWVIYPEAVKLFAEGRLEITDGIVKRR
;
A
#
# COMPACT_ATOMS: atom_id res chain seq x y z
N ALA A 1 -18.45 10.92 -13.91
CA ALA A 1 -17.11 10.45 -14.27
C ALA A 1 -16.18 11.66 -14.31
N LYS A 2 -15.01 11.58 -13.68
CA LYS A 2 -14.03 12.71 -13.59
C LYS A 2 -13.09 12.79 -14.80
N GLY A 3 -13.37 12.05 -15.90
CA GLY A 3 -12.57 12.08 -17.13
C GLY A 3 -11.16 11.48 -17.00
N ILE A 4 -10.92 10.68 -15.94
CA ILE A 4 -9.64 10.00 -15.74
C ILE A 4 -9.60 8.78 -16.66
N GLU A 5 -8.50 8.64 -17.43
CA GLU A 5 -8.25 7.45 -18.24
C GLU A 5 -8.28 6.19 -17.36
N ASN A 6 -8.88 5.13 -17.85
CA ASN A 6 -8.90 3.85 -17.16
C ASN A 6 -8.70 2.71 -18.15
N THR A 7 -8.10 1.63 -17.68
CA THR A 7 -7.94 0.39 -18.43
C THR A 7 -8.01 -0.80 -17.47
N VAL A 8 -8.17 -1.99 -18.03
CA VAL A 8 -8.21 -3.24 -17.26
C VAL A 8 -7.17 -4.19 -17.84
N ILE A 9 -6.16 -4.52 -17.05
CA ILE A 9 -5.14 -5.52 -17.36
C ILE A 9 -5.25 -6.61 -16.28
N ARG A 10 -5.73 -7.79 -16.62
CA ARG A 10 -6.02 -8.84 -15.65
C ARG A 10 -4.95 -9.94 -15.71
N LYS A 11 -4.39 -10.31 -14.57
CA LYS A 11 -3.41 -11.40 -14.44
C LYS A 11 -3.85 -12.69 -15.16
N LYS A 12 -5.14 -13.03 -15.12
CA LYS A 12 -5.70 -14.23 -15.75
C LYS A 12 -5.66 -14.24 -17.28
N ASP A 13 -5.41 -13.09 -17.90
CA ASP A 13 -5.32 -12.95 -19.36
C ASP A 13 -3.89 -13.24 -19.88
N PHE A 14 -2.95 -13.61 -18.96
CA PHE A 14 -1.56 -13.92 -19.26
C PHE A 14 -1.20 -15.35 -18.80
N GLU A 15 -0.25 -15.97 -19.46
CA GLU A 15 0.20 -17.33 -19.15
C GLU A 15 0.91 -17.42 -17.80
N ASN A 16 1.63 -16.36 -17.42
CA ASN A 16 2.38 -16.28 -16.16
C ASN A 16 2.42 -14.85 -15.61
N VAL A 17 2.90 -14.71 -14.37
CA VAL A 17 2.97 -13.41 -13.69
C VAL A 17 3.95 -12.46 -14.37
N GLY A 18 5.09 -12.98 -14.88
CA GLY A 18 6.11 -12.15 -15.52
C GLY A 18 5.60 -11.47 -16.79
N ASP A 19 4.77 -12.13 -17.59
CA ASP A 19 4.19 -11.51 -18.79
C ASP A 19 3.10 -10.48 -18.44
N TYR A 20 2.34 -10.72 -17.37
CA TYR A 20 1.43 -9.73 -16.80
C TYR A 20 2.18 -8.48 -16.33
N GLU A 21 3.28 -8.65 -15.60
CA GLU A 21 4.11 -7.55 -15.10
C GLU A 21 4.78 -6.75 -16.21
N LYS A 22 5.28 -7.42 -17.26
CA LYS A 22 5.80 -6.74 -18.47
C LYS A 22 4.73 -5.88 -19.14
N ALA A 23 3.49 -6.39 -19.24
CA ALA A 23 2.39 -5.63 -19.81
C ALA A 23 2.04 -4.40 -18.96
N LEU A 24 2.04 -4.53 -17.61
CA LEU A 24 1.86 -3.41 -16.70
C LEU A 24 3.00 -2.39 -16.85
N ALA A 25 4.25 -2.85 -16.83
CA ALA A 25 5.42 -1.99 -16.97
C ALA A 25 5.38 -1.19 -18.26
N LYS A 26 5.08 -1.88 -19.38
CA LYS A 26 4.92 -1.21 -20.68
C LYS A 26 3.80 -0.17 -20.64
N TYR A 27 2.64 -0.50 -20.06
CA TYR A 27 1.51 0.41 -19.96
C TYR A 27 1.85 1.69 -19.20
N PHE A 28 2.59 1.57 -18.08
CA PHE A 28 3.00 2.71 -17.27
C PHE A 28 4.08 3.56 -17.95
N LYS A 29 5.05 2.92 -18.61
CA LYS A 29 6.11 3.62 -19.35
C LYS A 29 5.57 4.40 -20.55
N ASP A 30 4.67 3.79 -21.32
CA ASP A 30 4.05 4.43 -22.49
C ASP A 30 3.25 5.70 -22.10
N ARG A 31 3.00 5.92 -20.81
CA ARG A 31 2.23 7.05 -20.24
C ARG A 31 3.04 7.95 -19.31
N ASP A 32 4.35 7.74 -19.26
CA ASP A 32 5.25 8.52 -18.40
C ASP A 32 4.76 8.62 -16.94
N ILE A 33 4.29 7.47 -16.39
CA ILE A 33 3.79 7.43 -15.00
C ILE A 33 4.96 7.59 -14.02
N ASP A 34 4.90 8.61 -13.17
CA ASP A 34 5.90 8.90 -12.14
C ASP A 34 5.69 8.11 -10.86
N LEU A 35 4.44 7.82 -10.50
CA LEU A 35 4.08 7.14 -9.26
C LEU A 35 3.01 6.08 -9.52
N ILE A 36 3.23 4.88 -9.01
CA ILE A 36 2.24 3.79 -8.96
C ILE A 36 1.67 3.72 -7.54
N VAL A 37 0.34 3.81 -7.44
CA VAL A 37 -0.38 3.80 -6.16
C VAL A 37 -1.20 2.51 -6.07
N LEU A 38 -0.83 1.62 -5.14
CA LEU A 38 -1.52 0.36 -4.94
C LEU A 38 -2.68 0.52 -3.94
N ALA A 39 -3.89 0.28 -4.39
CA ALA A 39 -5.10 0.33 -3.56
C ALA A 39 -5.92 -0.94 -3.75
N GLY A 40 -5.97 -1.81 -2.74
CA GLY A 40 -6.62 -3.12 -2.83
C GLY A 40 -5.99 -4.04 -3.88
N PHE A 41 -4.72 -3.86 -4.16
CA PHE A 41 -3.97 -4.66 -5.13
C PHE A 41 -3.49 -5.96 -4.47
N MET A 42 -3.98 -7.11 -4.94
CA MET A 42 -3.80 -8.41 -4.30
C MET A 42 -2.72 -9.29 -4.97
N VAL A 43 -2.04 -8.78 -6.00
CA VAL A 43 -0.96 -9.51 -6.67
C VAL A 43 0.36 -9.12 -6.05
N ILE A 44 1.15 -10.11 -5.64
CA ILE A 44 2.54 -9.88 -5.24
C ILE A 44 3.34 -9.59 -6.50
N LEU A 45 3.93 -8.41 -6.57
CA LEU A 45 4.78 -7.97 -7.68
C LEU A 45 6.17 -8.56 -7.53
N GLY A 46 6.73 -9.04 -8.63
CA GLY A 46 8.06 -9.61 -8.68
C GLY A 46 9.17 -8.55 -8.59
N PRO A 47 10.39 -8.98 -8.22
CA PRO A 47 11.52 -8.08 -8.03
C PRO A 47 11.88 -7.29 -9.30
N ASP A 48 11.75 -7.87 -10.47
CA ASP A 48 12.08 -7.19 -11.73
C ASP A 48 11.18 -5.98 -11.96
N PHE A 49 9.85 -6.13 -11.73
CA PHE A 49 8.91 -5.03 -11.83
C PHE A 49 9.17 -3.96 -10.77
N ILE A 50 9.43 -4.37 -9.53
CA ILE A 50 9.70 -3.44 -8.42
C ILE A 50 10.98 -2.64 -8.68
N ASN A 51 12.06 -3.30 -9.12
CA ASN A 51 13.33 -2.64 -9.45
C ASN A 51 13.20 -1.63 -10.60
N GLU A 52 12.33 -1.92 -11.57
CA GLU A 52 12.06 -1.01 -12.69
C GLU A 52 11.36 0.29 -12.25
N PHE A 53 10.59 0.23 -11.17
CA PHE A 53 9.89 1.36 -10.56
C PHE A 53 10.37 1.62 -9.13
N GLU A 54 11.66 1.42 -8.87
CA GLU A 54 12.25 1.61 -7.54
C GLU A 54 11.90 2.99 -6.98
N ASN A 55 11.42 3.03 -5.73
CA ASN A 55 10.97 4.23 -5.03
C ASN A 55 9.84 5.01 -5.73
N ARG A 56 9.08 4.33 -6.61
CA ARG A 56 7.96 4.89 -7.37
C ARG A 56 6.68 4.07 -7.25
N ILE A 57 6.66 3.10 -6.35
CA ILE A 57 5.47 2.32 -6.01
C ILE A 57 5.19 2.54 -4.54
N ILE A 58 3.98 2.96 -4.20
CA ILE A 58 3.52 3.07 -2.80
C ILE A 58 2.32 2.17 -2.57
N ASN A 59 2.23 1.65 -1.35
CA ASN A 59 1.12 0.83 -0.89
C ASN A 59 0.57 1.37 0.43
N ILE A 60 -0.69 1.08 0.71
CA ILE A 60 -1.29 1.29 2.02
C ILE A 60 -1.61 -0.05 2.65
N HIS A 61 -1.13 -0.25 3.88
CA HIS A 61 -1.37 -1.45 4.67
C HIS A 61 -2.21 -1.10 5.91
N PRO A 62 -3.28 -1.86 6.23
CA PRO A 62 -4.24 -1.49 7.27
C PRO A 62 -3.78 -1.89 8.68
N ALA A 63 -2.49 -1.73 8.99
CA ALA A 63 -1.92 -1.87 10.32
C ALA A 63 -0.73 -0.91 10.52
N LEU A 64 -0.25 -0.81 11.76
CA LEU A 64 0.98 -0.10 12.09
C LEU A 64 2.18 -1.05 11.90
N ILE A 65 2.79 -1.05 10.71
CA ILE A 65 3.99 -1.84 10.45
C ILE A 65 5.07 -1.52 11.50
N PRO A 66 5.74 -2.53 12.10
CA PRO A 66 5.86 -3.94 11.67
C PRO A 66 4.81 -4.91 12.26
N SER A 67 3.75 -4.43 12.90
CA SER A 67 2.71 -5.30 13.46
C SER A 67 1.70 -5.71 12.39
N PHE A 68 1.24 -6.96 12.41
CA PHE A 68 0.18 -7.52 11.56
C PHE A 68 0.40 -7.23 10.06
N CYS A 69 1.62 -7.46 9.57
CA CYS A 69 2.02 -7.23 8.19
C CYS A 69 2.77 -8.44 7.62
N GLY A 70 3.04 -8.42 6.31
CA GLY A 70 3.70 -9.49 5.59
C GLY A 70 2.70 -10.51 5.03
N GLU A 71 3.23 -11.67 4.60
CA GLU A 71 2.44 -12.71 3.94
C GLU A 71 1.27 -13.20 4.82
N GLY A 72 0.07 -13.25 4.24
CA GLY A 72 -1.15 -13.66 4.93
C GLY A 72 -1.92 -12.53 5.63
N TYR A 73 -1.33 -11.35 5.80
CA TYR A 73 -2.01 -10.20 6.40
C TYR A 73 -2.60 -9.27 5.33
N TYR A 74 -3.85 -9.51 4.96
CA TYR A 74 -4.60 -8.69 4.00
C TYR A 74 -6.09 -8.63 4.34
N GLY A 75 -6.76 -7.58 3.89
CA GLY A 75 -8.21 -7.40 4.06
C GLY A 75 -8.65 -7.52 5.53
N LEU A 76 -9.69 -8.31 5.81
CA LEU A 76 -10.21 -8.50 7.16
C LEU A 76 -9.25 -9.26 8.08
N HIS A 77 -8.37 -10.11 7.55
CA HIS A 77 -7.44 -10.92 8.37
C HIS A 77 -6.52 -10.06 9.25
N VAL A 78 -6.18 -8.85 8.79
CA VAL A 78 -5.38 -7.90 9.59
C VAL A 78 -6.14 -7.47 10.84
N HIS A 79 -7.43 -7.14 10.68
CA HIS A 79 -8.27 -6.67 11.78
C HIS A 79 -8.67 -7.81 12.73
N GLU A 80 -8.92 -9.01 12.21
CA GLU A 80 -9.11 -10.22 12.99
C GLU A 80 -7.89 -10.51 13.88
N ALA A 81 -6.69 -10.41 13.31
CA ALA A 81 -5.45 -10.64 14.04
C ALA A 81 -5.23 -9.57 15.14
N ALA A 82 -5.50 -8.31 14.85
CA ALA A 82 -5.39 -7.22 15.82
C ALA A 82 -6.35 -7.41 17.00
N LEU A 83 -7.61 -7.75 16.72
CA LEU A 83 -8.61 -8.05 17.76
C LEU A 83 -8.23 -9.27 18.58
N LYS A 84 -7.80 -10.34 17.92
CA LYS A 84 -7.35 -11.57 18.58
C LYS A 84 -6.15 -11.35 19.50
N ALA A 85 -5.23 -10.46 19.09
CA ALA A 85 -4.07 -10.09 19.92
C ALA A 85 -4.45 -9.17 21.09
N GLY A 86 -5.66 -8.61 21.11
CA GLY A 86 -6.15 -7.72 22.17
C GLY A 86 -5.45 -6.37 22.22
N VAL A 87 -4.86 -5.91 21.09
CA VAL A 87 -4.23 -4.59 21.02
C VAL A 87 -5.27 -3.49 21.23
N LYS A 88 -4.87 -2.40 21.84
CA LYS A 88 -5.75 -1.25 22.10
C LYS A 88 -5.60 -0.14 21.05
N VAL A 89 -4.56 -0.25 20.21
CA VAL A 89 -4.26 0.69 19.12
C VAL A 89 -3.83 -0.11 17.90
N THR A 90 -4.38 0.26 16.76
CA THR A 90 -3.96 -0.18 15.42
C THR A 90 -3.87 1.04 14.49
N GLY A 91 -3.94 0.88 13.19
CA GLY A 91 -3.92 2.02 12.28
C GLY A 91 -3.64 1.62 10.84
N ALA A 92 -3.03 2.53 10.11
CA ALA A 92 -2.58 2.29 8.75
C ALA A 92 -1.16 2.81 8.52
N THR A 93 -0.48 2.20 7.56
CA THR A 93 0.87 2.55 7.12
C THR A 93 0.90 2.75 5.61
N VAL A 94 1.41 3.89 5.15
CA VAL A 94 1.81 4.08 3.75
C VAL A 94 3.32 3.90 3.67
N HIS A 95 3.76 3.05 2.75
CA HIS A 95 5.17 2.73 2.56
C HIS A 95 5.52 2.60 1.08
N PHE A 96 6.78 2.75 0.74
CA PHE A 96 7.29 2.33 -0.56
C PHE A 96 7.30 0.80 -0.66
N VAL A 97 7.01 0.27 -1.85
CA VAL A 97 7.01 -1.16 -2.09
C VAL A 97 8.43 -1.64 -2.41
N THR A 98 8.82 -2.72 -1.76
CA THR A 98 10.07 -3.45 -2.00
C THR A 98 9.77 -4.91 -2.33
N ALA A 99 10.78 -5.69 -2.69
CA ALA A 99 10.62 -7.12 -2.97
C ALA A 99 10.14 -7.93 -1.75
N GLU A 100 10.42 -7.45 -0.55
CA GLU A 100 9.90 -8.01 0.69
C GLU A 100 8.54 -7.39 1.01
N CYS A 101 7.55 -8.25 1.30
CA CYS A 101 6.17 -7.82 1.53
C CYS A 101 6.07 -6.92 2.77
N ASP A 102 5.45 -5.75 2.61
CA ASP A 102 5.19 -4.74 3.65
C ASP A 102 6.44 -4.27 4.42
N ALA A 103 7.66 -4.44 3.87
CA ALA A 103 8.92 -4.13 4.52
C ALA A 103 9.62 -2.85 4.01
N GLY A 104 9.05 -2.19 3.02
CA GLY A 104 9.66 -1.01 2.41
C GLY A 104 9.60 0.25 3.30
N PRO A 105 10.36 1.30 2.93
CA PRO A 105 10.48 2.53 3.71
C PRO A 105 9.13 3.18 3.99
N ILE A 106 8.84 3.45 5.27
CA ILE A 106 7.56 4.00 5.72
C ILE A 106 7.51 5.50 5.44
N ILE A 107 6.42 5.94 4.79
CA ILE A 107 6.16 7.35 4.46
C ILE A 107 5.34 8.01 5.55
N LEU A 108 4.19 7.42 5.87
CA LEU A 108 3.25 7.92 6.88
C LEU A 108 2.63 6.76 7.65
N GLN A 109 2.35 7.02 8.93
CA GLN A 109 1.53 6.13 9.77
C GLN A 109 0.51 6.96 10.52
N LYS A 110 -0.67 6.38 10.73
CA LYS A 110 -1.72 6.97 11.55
C LYS A 110 -2.39 5.91 12.40
N ALA A 111 -2.39 6.15 13.70
CA ALA A 111 -3.01 5.29 14.70
C ALA A 111 -4.51 5.54 14.82
N VAL A 112 -5.25 4.50 15.16
CA VAL A 112 -6.66 4.53 15.60
C VAL A 112 -6.85 3.62 16.81
N ASP A 113 -7.80 3.97 17.66
CA ASP A 113 -8.15 3.15 18.82
C ASP A 113 -8.94 1.91 18.43
N VAL A 114 -8.72 0.81 19.15
CA VAL A 114 -9.54 -0.41 19.09
C VAL A 114 -10.54 -0.35 20.24
N MET A 115 -11.84 -0.39 19.92
CA MET A 115 -12.91 -0.36 20.91
C MET A 115 -13.22 -1.76 21.44
N ASP A 116 -13.72 -1.86 22.65
CA ASP A 116 -13.97 -3.17 23.29
C ASP A 116 -15.07 -3.97 22.60
N ASP A 117 -15.97 -3.32 21.86
CA ASP A 117 -17.06 -3.92 21.09
C ASP A 117 -16.79 -4.04 19.59
N ASP A 118 -15.55 -3.83 19.15
CA ASP A 118 -15.21 -3.92 17.72
C ASP A 118 -15.35 -5.34 17.18
N THR A 119 -15.96 -5.40 16.00
CA THR A 119 -15.82 -6.54 15.08
C THR A 119 -14.72 -6.24 14.05
N PRO A 120 -14.23 -7.25 13.31
CA PRO A 120 -13.27 -7.00 12.23
C PRO A 120 -13.76 -5.93 11.23
N GLU A 121 -15.06 -5.93 10.91
CA GLU A 121 -15.66 -5.00 9.96
C GLU A 121 -15.76 -3.57 10.51
N THR A 122 -16.11 -3.41 11.81
CA THR A 122 -16.18 -2.08 12.43
C THR A 122 -14.79 -1.48 12.56
N LEU A 123 -13.80 -2.29 12.95
CA LEU A 123 -12.41 -1.87 13.03
C LEU A 123 -11.86 -1.53 11.65
N GLN A 124 -12.10 -2.36 10.62
CA GLN A 124 -11.72 -2.07 9.24
C GLN A 124 -12.25 -0.72 8.78
N ARG A 125 -13.55 -0.47 8.98
CA ARG A 125 -14.18 0.80 8.60
C ARG A 125 -13.50 1.97 9.30
N ARG A 126 -13.22 1.87 10.61
CA ARG A 126 -12.55 2.92 11.38
C ARG A 126 -11.15 3.18 10.86
N VAL A 127 -10.36 2.13 10.57
CA VAL A 127 -9.03 2.27 9.99
C VAL A 127 -9.10 2.95 8.62
N MET A 128 -10.03 2.53 7.76
CA MET A 128 -10.23 3.18 6.45
C MET A 128 -10.56 4.67 6.60
N GLU A 129 -11.58 5.00 7.39
CA GLU A 129 -12.10 6.37 7.48
C GLU A 129 -11.16 7.31 8.22
N GLN A 130 -10.56 6.85 9.33
CA GLN A 130 -9.77 7.70 10.21
C GLN A 130 -8.26 7.67 9.91
N ALA A 131 -7.76 6.66 9.21
CA ALA A 131 -6.34 6.54 8.88
C ALA A 131 -6.10 6.50 7.37
N GLU A 132 -6.55 5.46 6.64
CA GLU A 132 -6.16 5.26 5.25
C GLU A 132 -6.55 6.44 4.34
N TRP A 133 -7.82 6.86 4.39
CA TRP A 133 -8.32 7.97 3.55
C TRP A 133 -7.71 9.33 3.90
N VAL A 134 -7.04 9.42 5.05
CA VAL A 134 -6.34 10.64 5.48
C VAL A 134 -4.89 10.62 4.99
N ILE A 135 -4.14 9.55 5.30
CA ILE A 135 -2.70 9.54 5.04
C ILE A 135 -2.32 9.15 3.62
N TYR A 136 -3.17 8.41 2.90
CA TYR A 136 -2.81 7.98 1.56
C TYR A 136 -2.78 9.13 0.54
N PRO A 137 -3.80 9.99 0.46
CA PRO A 137 -3.73 11.19 -0.37
C PRO A 137 -2.60 12.14 0.04
N GLU A 138 -2.29 12.24 1.35
CA GLU A 138 -1.17 13.03 1.85
C GLU A 138 0.18 12.49 1.36
N ALA A 139 0.39 11.17 1.39
CA ALA A 139 1.61 10.54 0.87
C ALA A 139 1.79 10.78 -0.63
N VAL A 140 0.71 10.64 -1.42
CA VAL A 140 0.72 10.97 -2.87
C VAL A 140 1.11 12.43 -3.09
N LYS A 141 0.55 13.35 -2.32
CA LYS A 141 0.88 14.77 -2.40
C LYS A 141 2.34 15.03 -2.07
N LEU A 142 2.86 14.46 -0.98
CA LEU A 142 4.27 14.60 -0.58
C LEU A 142 5.22 14.10 -1.68
N PHE A 143 4.88 12.98 -2.33
CA PHE A 143 5.65 12.46 -3.46
C PHE A 143 5.62 13.44 -4.65
N ALA A 144 4.44 13.88 -5.05
CA ALA A 144 4.26 14.80 -6.19
C ALA A 144 4.95 16.15 -5.99
N GLU A 145 5.07 16.60 -4.75
CA GLU A 145 5.78 17.85 -4.38
C GLU A 145 7.31 17.64 -4.23
N GLY A 146 7.85 16.43 -4.44
CA GLY A 146 9.27 16.12 -4.27
C GLY A 146 9.76 16.26 -2.83
N ARG A 147 8.89 16.06 -1.85
CA ARG A 147 9.15 16.25 -0.41
C ARG A 147 9.54 14.98 0.33
N LEU A 148 9.73 13.88 -0.37
CA LEU A 148 10.19 12.62 0.20
C LEU A 148 11.63 12.35 -0.20
N GLU A 149 12.47 12.09 0.78
CA GLU A 149 13.86 11.68 0.59
C GLU A 149 14.10 10.37 1.34
N ILE A 150 14.70 9.39 0.68
CA ILE A 150 15.05 8.12 1.30
C ILE A 150 16.54 8.10 1.57
N THR A 151 16.92 7.95 2.83
CA THR A 151 18.31 7.83 3.28
C THR A 151 18.41 6.64 4.24
N ASP A 152 19.29 5.69 3.93
CA ASP A 152 19.49 4.47 4.74
C ASP A 152 18.19 3.71 5.03
N GLY A 153 17.29 3.61 4.04
CA GLY A 153 15.99 2.93 4.18
C GLY A 153 14.94 3.71 4.99
N ILE A 154 15.22 4.94 5.37
CA ILE A 154 14.31 5.79 6.16
C ILE A 154 13.83 6.95 5.28
N VAL A 155 12.52 7.16 5.26
CA VAL A 155 11.92 8.33 4.58
C VAL A 155 12.01 9.56 5.47
N LYS A 156 12.60 10.62 4.93
CA LYS A 156 12.56 11.96 5.51
C LYS A 156 11.61 12.83 4.72
N ARG A 157 10.80 13.62 5.42
CA ARG A 157 9.88 14.60 4.82
C ARG A 157 10.50 16.00 4.91
N ARG A 158 10.55 16.67 3.78
CA ARG A 158 11.01 18.07 3.68
C ARG A 158 9.85 19.05 3.66
#